data_af8f6d73926dc2bb396c718cc677c131
#
_entry.id   af8f6d73926dc2bb396c718cc677c131
#
_cell.length_a   1.000
_cell.length_b   1.000
_cell.length_c   1.000
_cell.angle_alpha   90.00
_cell.angle_beta   90.00
_cell.angle_gamma   90.00
#
_symmetry.space_group_name_H-M   'P 1'
#
loop_
_entity.id
_entity.type
_entity.pdbx_description
1 polymer ?
#
loop_
_entity_poly.entity_id
_entity_poly.type
_entity_poly.pdbx_seq_one_letter_code
_entity_poly.pdbx_strand_id
1 'polypeptide(L)'
;MPAVVPQRLRLHCTRIYSRWLNCKFAVDREQDIGMHEQMFRSKNHLLPMLLLYIVAGWHALALADDGTSQKVIYHVNFDDAQAQQQTLRYIRNHLNAVGEEKLDLRVILHGDGLTLLLEPDMADNTLFRTGYATDELTATIAALKDRGVQFLVCANTLRGKQVDPANDLYDVDEQDIVASGVAEIARLQGQGFAYIRP
;
A
#
# COMPACT_ATOMS: atom_id res chain seq x y z
N MET A 1 44.87 3.00 -30.02
CA MET A 1 44.35 4.37 -30.20
C MET A 1 43.27 4.58 -29.16
N PRO A 2 43.50 5.34 -28.10
CA PRO A 2 42.48 5.63 -27.09
C PRO A 2 41.73 6.91 -27.50
N ALA A 3 40.42 6.85 -27.42
CA ALA A 3 39.50 7.93 -27.69
C ALA A 3 39.53 8.98 -26.56
N VAL A 4 39.76 10.21 -26.96
CA VAL A 4 39.78 11.41 -26.12
C VAL A 4 38.37 11.79 -25.72
N VAL A 5 38.10 11.83 -24.42
CA VAL A 5 36.87 12.38 -23.83
C VAL A 5 37.06 13.91 -23.68
N PRO A 6 36.18 14.77 -24.19
CA PRO A 6 36.33 16.22 -24.03
C PRO A 6 35.96 16.66 -22.61
N GLN A 7 36.94 17.16 -21.87
CA GLN A 7 36.77 17.98 -20.67
C GLN A 7 36.20 19.34 -21.02
N ARG A 8 34.91 19.54 -21.00
CA ARG A 8 34.32 20.89 -20.90
C ARG A 8 32.91 20.82 -20.35
N LEU A 9 32.80 20.74 -19.03
CA LEU A 9 31.54 21.07 -18.33
C LEU A 9 31.74 21.18 -16.80
N ARG A 10 32.80 21.84 -16.37
CA ARG A 10 33.07 22.10 -14.95
C ARG A 10 33.49 23.52 -14.63
N LEU A 11 32.91 24.52 -15.26
CA LEU A 11 33.30 25.93 -14.95
C LEU A 11 32.16 26.95 -15.05
N HIS A 12 30.93 26.59 -14.76
CA HIS A 12 29.86 27.61 -14.76
C HIS A 12 28.93 27.64 -13.56
N CYS A 13 29.22 26.91 -12.49
CA CYS A 13 28.33 26.91 -11.30
C CYS A 13 28.87 27.64 -10.06
N THR A 14 30.04 28.24 -10.10
CA THR A 14 30.64 28.93 -8.95
C THR A 14 30.59 30.45 -9.00
N ARG A 15 29.92 31.06 -10.00
CA ARG A 15 29.91 32.52 -10.14
C ARG A 15 28.56 33.21 -9.93
N ILE A 16 27.53 32.50 -9.56
CA ILE A 16 26.20 33.07 -9.31
C ILE A 16 25.88 33.21 -7.81
N TYR A 17 26.62 32.56 -6.93
CA TYR A 17 26.32 32.58 -5.49
C TYR A 17 27.00 33.70 -4.68
N SER A 18 27.87 34.51 -5.25
CA SER A 18 28.63 35.55 -4.52
C SER A 18 28.15 36.97 -4.75
N ARG A 19 27.01 37.20 -5.43
CA ARG A 19 26.56 38.57 -5.78
C ARG A 19 25.28 39.04 -5.07
N TRP A 20 24.76 38.31 -4.09
CA TRP A 20 23.54 38.71 -3.36
C TRP A 20 23.76 39.10 -1.90
N LEU A 21 24.98 39.27 -1.45
CA LEU A 21 25.30 39.57 -0.03
C LEU A 21 25.87 40.98 0.21
N ASN A 22 25.75 41.93 -0.69
CA ASN A 22 26.17 43.32 -0.41
C ASN A 22 25.22 44.34 -1.06
N CYS A 23 24.00 44.44 -0.52
CA CYS A 23 23.20 45.66 -0.59
C CYS A 23 22.95 46.16 0.83
N LYS A 24 23.91 46.87 1.38
CA LYS A 24 23.69 47.76 2.52
C LYS A 24 22.94 48.99 2.01
N PHE A 25 21.66 49.09 2.33
CA PHE A 25 20.95 50.36 2.23
C PHE A 25 21.33 51.21 3.44
N ALA A 26 22.11 52.24 3.18
CA ALA A 26 22.22 53.37 4.09
C ALA A 26 20.94 54.19 3.95
N VAL A 27 20.15 54.27 4.98
CA VAL A 27 19.08 55.24 5.08
C VAL A 27 19.56 56.35 6.03
N ASP A 28 19.77 57.52 5.43
CA ASP A 28 20.04 58.74 6.15
C ASP A 28 18.88 59.13 7.07
N ARG A 29 19.25 59.59 8.23
CA ARG A 29 18.40 60.09 9.31
C ARG A 29 18.29 61.60 9.11
N GLU A 30 17.10 62.13 8.93
CA GLU A 30 16.76 63.45 9.46
C GLU A 30 15.24 63.61 9.52
N GLN A 31 14.80 63.71 10.77
CA GLN A 31 13.82 64.63 11.40
C GLN A 31 12.60 65.08 10.56
N ASP A 32 11.40 64.67 10.96
CA ASP A 32 10.40 65.65 11.43
C ASP A 32 9.23 64.95 12.21
N ILE A 33 9.15 65.32 13.47
CA ILE A 33 8.04 65.81 14.27
C ILE A 33 6.77 64.96 14.35
N GLY A 34 6.62 64.38 15.52
CA GLY A 34 5.52 64.21 16.39
C GLY A 34 4.11 64.68 16.01
N MET A 35 3.16 63.86 16.40
CA MET A 35 1.73 64.08 16.48
C MET A 35 0.85 63.16 15.60
N HIS A 36 1.13 61.88 15.55
CA HIS A 36 0.09 60.88 15.16
C HIS A 36 0.26 59.51 15.76
N GLU A 37 0.93 59.36 16.89
CA GLU A 37 1.28 58.04 17.45
C GLU A 37 0.32 57.50 18.50
N GLN A 38 -0.87 58.01 18.65
CA GLN A 38 -1.79 57.49 19.66
C GLN A 38 -3.12 56.89 19.16
N MET A 39 -3.35 56.76 17.88
CA MET A 39 -4.64 56.22 17.39
C MET A 39 -4.58 54.91 16.60
N PHE A 40 -3.41 54.26 16.52
CA PHE A 40 -3.29 53.01 15.75
C PHE A 40 -2.89 51.78 16.57
N ARG A 41 -2.86 51.88 17.92
CA ARG A 41 -2.36 50.81 18.80
C ARG A 41 -3.40 49.79 19.26
N SER A 42 -4.63 49.85 18.78
CA SER A 42 -5.72 48.99 19.30
C SER A 42 -6.42 48.06 18.29
N LYS A 43 -5.98 47.94 17.02
CA LYS A 43 -6.72 47.13 16.03
C LYS A 43 -5.94 45.97 15.38
N ASN A 44 -4.64 45.80 15.70
CA ASN A 44 -3.85 44.81 14.95
C ASN A 44 -3.56 43.48 15.68
N HIS A 45 -4.14 43.26 16.87
CA HIS A 45 -3.92 41.99 17.58
C HIS A 45 -4.91 40.90 17.20
N LEU A 46 -6.01 41.22 16.49
CA LEU A 46 -6.99 40.23 16.06
C LEU A 46 -6.56 39.49 14.77
N LEU A 47 -5.81 40.16 13.90
CA LEU A 47 -5.36 39.53 12.62
C LEU A 47 -4.37 38.39 12.82
N PRO A 48 -3.30 38.50 13.64
CA PRO A 48 -2.39 37.40 13.89
C PRO A 48 -3.03 36.26 14.68
N MET A 49 -3.99 36.53 15.58
CA MET A 49 -4.72 35.45 16.25
C MET A 49 -5.63 34.69 15.29
N LEU A 50 -6.30 35.35 14.33
CA LEU A 50 -7.14 34.73 13.33
C LEU A 50 -6.33 33.82 12.39
N LEU A 51 -5.13 34.26 11.97
CA LEU A 51 -4.19 33.45 11.18
C LEU A 51 -3.69 32.22 11.94
N LEU A 52 -3.46 32.34 13.26
CA LEU A 52 -3.03 31.19 14.08
C LEU A 52 -4.13 30.13 14.19
N TYR A 53 -5.41 30.53 14.28
CA TYR A 53 -6.55 29.60 14.30
C TYR A 53 -6.75 28.91 12.96
N ILE A 54 -6.52 29.61 11.83
CA ILE A 54 -6.63 29.01 10.47
C ILE A 54 -5.53 27.97 10.27
N VAL A 55 -4.28 28.26 10.67
CA VAL A 55 -3.16 27.32 10.55
C VAL A 55 -3.35 26.11 11.48
N ALA A 56 -3.82 26.31 12.71
CA ALA A 56 -4.11 25.22 13.64
C ALA A 56 -5.28 24.34 13.14
N GLY A 57 -6.29 24.92 12.51
CA GLY A 57 -7.42 24.20 11.91
C GLY A 57 -7.00 23.30 10.73
N TRP A 58 -6.03 23.72 9.94
CA TRP A 58 -5.53 22.92 8.80
C TRP A 58 -4.70 21.71 9.26
N HIS A 59 -4.01 21.80 10.38
CA HIS A 59 -3.25 20.66 10.94
C HIS A 59 -4.18 19.63 11.60
N ALA A 60 -5.35 20.03 12.08
CA ALA A 60 -6.32 19.09 12.66
C ALA A 60 -7.07 18.27 11.59
N LEU A 61 -7.22 18.77 10.34
CA LEU A 61 -7.82 17.99 9.24
C LEU A 61 -6.89 16.90 8.67
N ALA A 62 -5.58 17.01 8.87
CA ALA A 62 -4.60 16.07 8.34
C ALA A 62 -4.44 14.78 9.19
N LEU A 63 -5.10 14.71 10.35
CA LEU A 63 -5.01 13.57 11.28
C LEU A 63 -6.37 12.89 11.55
N ALA A 64 -7.39 13.18 10.76
CA ALA A 64 -8.61 12.40 10.79
C ALA A 64 -8.34 11.07 10.03
N ASP A 65 -7.83 10.08 10.75
CA ASP A 65 -8.05 8.68 10.40
C ASP A 65 -9.57 8.50 10.37
N ASP A 66 -10.14 8.34 9.18
CA ASP A 66 -11.59 8.26 8.98
C ASP A 66 -12.21 6.99 9.58
N GLY A 67 -11.39 6.15 10.23
CA GLY A 67 -11.81 4.90 10.86
C GLY A 67 -12.35 3.88 9.85
N THR A 68 -12.23 4.14 8.54
CA THR A 68 -12.69 3.19 7.52
C THR A 68 -11.72 2.04 7.38
N SER A 69 -12.24 0.83 7.63
CA SER A 69 -11.51 -0.40 7.32
C SER A 69 -11.35 -0.56 5.82
N GLN A 70 -10.13 -0.76 5.35
CA GLN A 70 -9.88 -1.12 3.95
C GLN A 70 -10.36 -2.54 3.70
N LYS A 71 -11.07 -2.74 2.59
CA LYS A 71 -11.53 -4.06 2.13
C LYS A 71 -10.81 -4.40 0.83
N VAL A 72 -10.08 -5.50 0.79
CA VAL A 72 -9.20 -5.82 -0.33
C VAL A 72 -9.27 -7.28 -0.73
N ILE A 73 -9.35 -7.54 -2.03
CA ILE A 73 -9.22 -8.86 -2.64
C ILE A 73 -7.87 -8.96 -3.32
N TYR A 74 -7.10 -10.00 -2.98
CA TYR A 74 -5.98 -10.47 -3.77
C TYR A 74 -6.44 -11.66 -4.60
N HIS A 75 -6.39 -11.53 -5.94
CA HIS A 75 -6.84 -12.57 -6.85
C HIS A 75 -5.65 -13.36 -7.41
N VAL A 76 -5.55 -14.63 -7.04
CA VAL A 76 -4.51 -15.55 -7.51
C VAL A 76 -5.13 -16.59 -8.44
N ASN A 77 -4.76 -16.55 -9.71
CA ASN A 77 -5.27 -17.45 -10.75
C ASN A 77 -4.19 -17.95 -11.72
N PHE A 78 -2.94 -17.94 -11.28
CA PHE A 78 -1.76 -18.30 -12.07
C PHE A 78 -0.93 -19.38 -11.37
N ASP A 79 -0.24 -20.20 -12.18
CA ASP A 79 0.66 -21.26 -11.77
C ASP A 79 2.12 -20.82 -11.94
N ASP A 80 2.59 -20.01 -10.99
CA ASP A 80 3.97 -19.53 -10.92
C ASP A 80 4.37 -19.41 -9.46
N ALA A 81 5.26 -20.30 -9.00
CA ALA A 81 5.71 -20.38 -7.62
C ALA A 81 6.31 -19.06 -7.12
N GLN A 82 7.12 -18.38 -7.94
CA GLN A 82 7.77 -17.14 -7.55
C GLN A 82 6.75 -16.00 -7.41
N ALA A 83 5.82 -15.89 -8.36
CA ALA A 83 4.75 -14.89 -8.32
C ALA A 83 3.80 -15.13 -7.14
N GLN A 84 3.45 -16.40 -6.85
CA GLN A 84 2.63 -16.76 -5.70
C GLN A 84 3.34 -16.42 -4.37
N GLN A 85 4.60 -16.78 -4.21
CA GLN A 85 5.40 -16.39 -3.04
C GLN A 85 5.51 -14.86 -2.91
N GLN A 86 5.67 -14.15 -4.02
CA GLN A 86 5.71 -12.70 -4.02
C GLN A 86 4.37 -12.09 -3.61
N THR A 87 3.26 -12.69 -4.01
CA THR A 87 1.91 -12.29 -3.57
C THR A 87 1.78 -12.35 -2.06
N LEU A 88 2.23 -13.45 -1.41
CA LEU A 88 2.20 -13.55 0.06
C LEU A 88 3.04 -12.46 0.74
N ARG A 89 4.18 -12.07 0.13
CA ARG A 89 4.98 -10.92 0.62
C ARG A 89 4.23 -9.59 0.48
N TYR A 90 3.49 -9.38 -0.61
CA TYR A 90 2.67 -8.18 -0.78
C TYR A 90 1.56 -8.11 0.26
N ILE A 91 0.86 -9.21 0.52
CA ILE A 91 -0.18 -9.32 1.53
C ILE A 91 0.38 -8.96 2.92
N ARG A 92 1.52 -9.56 3.30
CA ARG A 92 2.19 -9.26 4.57
C ARG A 92 2.60 -7.78 4.67
N ASN A 93 3.14 -7.20 3.61
CA ASN A 93 3.52 -5.79 3.59
C ASN A 93 2.31 -4.87 3.68
N HIS A 94 1.19 -5.25 3.06
CA HIS A 94 -0.07 -4.51 3.15
C HIS A 94 -0.61 -4.51 4.58
N LEU A 95 -0.66 -5.68 5.23
CA LEU A 95 -1.04 -5.80 6.65
C LEU A 95 -0.12 -4.97 7.56
N ASN A 96 1.20 -4.97 7.30
CA ASN A 96 2.14 -4.19 8.10
C ASN A 96 1.96 -2.67 7.92
N ALA A 97 1.53 -2.24 6.74
CA ALA A 97 1.34 -0.81 6.43
C ALA A 97 0.03 -0.25 6.99
N VAL A 98 -1.05 -1.05 6.95
CA VAL A 98 -2.42 -0.61 7.31
C VAL A 98 -2.78 -0.98 8.75
N GLY A 99 -2.31 -2.15 9.21
CA GLY A 99 -2.72 -2.76 10.47
C GLY A 99 -3.87 -3.76 10.29
N GLU A 100 -3.84 -4.83 11.06
CA GLU A 100 -4.78 -5.96 10.96
C GLU A 100 -6.23 -5.54 11.25
N GLU A 101 -6.40 -4.66 12.23
CA GLU A 101 -7.73 -4.19 12.66
C GLU A 101 -8.41 -3.27 11.62
N LYS A 102 -7.63 -2.74 10.68
CA LYS A 102 -8.09 -1.79 9.65
C LYS A 102 -8.14 -2.41 8.26
N LEU A 103 -7.90 -3.72 8.12
CA LEU A 103 -7.78 -4.37 6.81
C LEU A 103 -8.57 -5.69 6.77
N ASP A 104 -9.73 -5.70 6.09
CA ASP A 104 -10.43 -6.93 5.69
C ASP A 104 -9.81 -7.43 4.37
N LEU A 105 -8.91 -8.43 4.46
CA LEU A 105 -8.16 -8.94 3.32
C LEU A 105 -8.58 -10.36 2.98
N ARG A 106 -8.95 -10.59 1.72
CA ARG A 106 -9.34 -11.89 1.19
C ARG A 106 -8.50 -12.27 -0.01
N VAL A 107 -7.99 -13.49 0.00
CA VAL A 107 -7.27 -14.09 -1.12
C VAL A 107 -8.21 -15.05 -1.84
N ILE A 108 -8.51 -14.78 -3.10
CA ILE A 108 -9.37 -15.65 -3.92
C ILE A 108 -8.50 -16.49 -4.83
N LEU A 109 -8.59 -17.81 -4.63
CA LEU A 109 -7.84 -18.82 -5.38
C LEU A 109 -8.77 -19.53 -6.35
N HIS A 110 -8.50 -19.43 -7.66
CA HIS A 110 -9.22 -20.21 -8.66
C HIS A 110 -8.32 -20.56 -9.85
N GLY A 111 -8.75 -21.56 -10.65
CA GLY A 111 -7.94 -22.06 -11.75
C GLY A 111 -6.57 -22.51 -11.25
N ASP A 112 -5.53 -22.12 -11.95
CA ASP A 112 -4.17 -22.54 -11.61
C ASP A 112 -3.60 -21.88 -10.33
N GLY A 113 -4.26 -20.86 -9.80
CA GLY A 113 -3.88 -20.25 -8.50
C GLY A 113 -4.08 -21.18 -7.30
N LEU A 114 -4.84 -22.28 -7.46
CA LEU A 114 -5.06 -23.25 -6.40
C LEU A 114 -3.79 -24.02 -6.03
N THR A 115 -2.80 -24.08 -6.94
CA THR A 115 -1.49 -24.69 -6.68
C THR A 115 -0.76 -24.09 -5.47
N LEU A 116 -1.12 -22.87 -5.06
CA LEU A 116 -0.61 -22.23 -3.83
C LEU A 116 -0.87 -23.06 -2.56
N LEU A 117 -2.05 -23.67 -2.49
CA LEU A 117 -2.48 -24.48 -1.35
C LEU A 117 -2.34 -25.99 -1.61
N LEU A 118 -2.07 -26.41 -2.85
CA LEU A 118 -1.92 -27.82 -3.18
C LEU A 118 -0.61 -28.36 -2.60
N GLU A 119 -0.70 -29.43 -1.83
CA GLU A 119 0.48 -30.11 -1.30
C GLU A 119 1.27 -30.77 -2.45
N PRO A 120 2.61 -30.66 -2.47
CA PRO A 120 3.43 -31.19 -3.57
C PRO A 120 3.21 -32.65 -3.84
N ASP A 121 3.09 -33.46 -2.78
CA ASP A 121 2.91 -34.92 -2.85
C ASP A 121 1.52 -35.35 -3.34
N MET A 122 0.56 -34.40 -3.33
CA MET A 122 -0.82 -34.66 -3.77
C MET A 122 -1.07 -34.21 -5.20
N ALA A 123 -0.09 -33.59 -5.87
CA ALA A 123 -0.26 -33.13 -7.25
C ALA A 123 -0.68 -34.25 -8.22
N ASP A 124 -0.10 -35.43 -8.08
CA ASP A 124 -0.40 -36.60 -8.95
C ASP A 124 -1.84 -37.15 -8.78
N ASN A 125 -2.52 -36.80 -7.66
CA ASN A 125 -3.92 -37.16 -7.43
C ASN A 125 -4.90 -36.22 -8.16
N THR A 126 -4.41 -35.14 -8.75
CA THR A 126 -5.19 -34.05 -9.33
C THR A 126 -4.84 -33.86 -10.82
N LEU A 127 -5.49 -32.89 -11.46
CA LEU A 127 -5.11 -32.47 -12.82
C LEU A 127 -4.11 -31.28 -12.81
N PHE A 128 -3.47 -30.98 -11.68
CA PHE A 128 -2.33 -30.09 -11.61
C PHE A 128 -1.03 -30.87 -11.84
N ARG A 129 0.02 -30.14 -12.24
CA ARG A 129 1.35 -30.72 -12.43
C ARG A 129 2.24 -30.62 -11.20
N THR A 130 1.98 -29.60 -10.39
CA THR A 130 2.77 -29.26 -9.20
C THR A 130 1.87 -28.65 -8.14
N GLY A 131 2.22 -28.89 -6.88
CA GLY A 131 1.71 -28.16 -5.72
C GLY A 131 2.84 -27.33 -5.11
N TYR A 132 2.51 -26.19 -4.51
CA TYR A 132 3.48 -25.29 -3.92
C TYR A 132 3.34 -25.13 -2.40
N ALA A 133 2.45 -25.86 -1.76
CA ALA A 133 2.27 -25.82 -0.30
C ALA A 133 3.40 -26.55 0.45
N THR A 134 4.63 -26.08 0.26
CA THR A 134 5.83 -26.56 0.99
C THR A 134 5.79 -26.05 2.43
N ASP A 135 6.56 -26.66 3.34
CA ASP A 135 6.64 -26.27 4.77
C ASP A 135 6.91 -24.76 4.95
N GLU A 136 7.76 -24.15 4.13
CA GLU A 136 8.06 -22.71 4.19
C GLU A 136 6.83 -21.87 3.80
N LEU A 137 6.14 -22.30 2.74
CA LEU A 137 4.98 -21.58 2.22
C LEU A 137 3.79 -21.70 3.15
N THR A 138 3.53 -22.91 3.66
CA THR A 138 2.44 -23.19 4.61
C THR A 138 2.62 -22.43 5.92
N ALA A 139 3.85 -22.35 6.46
CA ALA A 139 4.15 -21.50 7.61
C ALA A 139 3.84 -20.02 7.35
N THR A 140 4.11 -19.53 6.14
CA THR A 140 3.77 -18.15 5.76
C THR A 140 2.26 -17.96 5.68
N ILE A 141 1.53 -18.91 5.07
CA ILE A 141 0.07 -18.87 4.94
C ILE A 141 -0.59 -18.91 6.34
N ALA A 142 -0.14 -19.82 7.22
CA ALA A 142 -0.63 -19.91 8.60
C ALA A 142 -0.46 -18.56 9.33
N ALA A 143 0.73 -17.97 9.27
CA ALA A 143 1.00 -16.67 9.87
C ALA A 143 0.12 -15.53 9.31
N LEU A 144 -0.31 -15.61 8.05
CA LEU A 144 -1.23 -14.65 7.45
C LEU A 144 -2.69 -14.93 7.92
N LYS A 145 -3.10 -16.19 8.01
CA LYS A 145 -4.41 -16.59 8.55
C LYS A 145 -4.56 -16.17 10.00
N ASP A 146 -3.53 -16.34 10.84
CA ASP A 146 -3.50 -15.88 12.23
C ASP A 146 -3.69 -14.37 12.36
N ARG A 147 -3.33 -13.60 11.31
CA ARG A 147 -3.54 -12.16 11.20
C ARG A 147 -4.86 -11.77 10.53
N GLY A 148 -5.79 -12.70 10.38
CA GLY A 148 -7.14 -12.46 9.85
C GLY A 148 -7.27 -12.49 8.34
N VAL A 149 -6.25 -12.92 7.58
CA VAL A 149 -6.36 -13.10 6.12
C VAL A 149 -7.20 -14.34 5.82
N GLN A 150 -8.24 -14.18 5.00
CA GLN A 150 -9.07 -15.28 4.55
C GLN A 150 -8.59 -15.79 3.18
N PHE A 151 -8.32 -17.09 3.09
CA PHE A 151 -7.99 -17.75 1.83
C PHE A 151 -9.22 -18.50 1.32
N LEU A 152 -9.81 -18.05 0.22
CA LEU A 152 -11.06 -18.59 -0.32
C LEU A 152 -10.80 -19.37 -1.61
N VAL A 153 -11.33 -20.58 -1.68
CA VAL A 153 -11.08 -21.57 -2.72
C VAL A 153 -12.33 -21.77 -3.60
N CYS A 154 -12.14 -21.78 -4.90
CA CYS A 154 -13.22 -21.96 -5.87
C CYS A 154 -13.66 -23.41 -6.01
N ALA A 155 -14.91 -23.74 -5.62
CA ALA A 155 -15.48 -25.09 -5.79
C ALA A 155 -15.52 -25.56 -7.25
N ASN A 156 -15.69 -24.66 -8.21
CA ASN A 156 -15.63 -25.02 -9.63
C ASN A 156 -14.22 -25.50 -10.02
N THR A 157 -13.16 -24.89 -9.45
CA THR A 157 -11.78 -25.33 -9.67
C THR A 157 -11.54 -26.69 -9.02
N LEU A 158 -11.97 -26.89 -7.76
CA LEU A 158 -11.84 -28.17 -7.10
C LEU A 158 -12.41 -29.32 -7.96
N ARG A 159 -13.66 -29.16 -8.42
CA ARG A 159 -14.29 -30.16 -9.29
C ARG A 159 -13.57 -30.31 -10.64
N GLY A 160 -13.23 -29.19 -11.29
CA GLY A 160 -12.60 -29.21 -12.62
C GLY A 160 -11.18 -29.74 -12.62
N LYS A 161 -10.48 -29.66 -11.50
CA LYS A 161 -9.10 -30.16 -11.33
C LYS A 161 -9.02 -31.46 -10.52
N GLN A 162 -10.17 -32.02 -10.12
CA GLN A 162 -10.26 -33.27 -9.36
C GLN A 162 -9.50 -33.20 -8.03
N VAL A 163 -9.65 -32.10 -7.30
CA VAL A 163 -8.99 -31.84 -6.02
C VAL A 163 -9.95 -32.18 -4.88
N ASP A 164 -9.51 -32.98 -3.94
CA ASP A 164 -10.16 -33.20 -2.66
C ASP A 164 -9.62 -32.18 -1.63
N PRO A 165 -10.41 -31.16 -1.24
CA PRO A 165 -9.90 -30.11 -0.37
C PRO A 165 -9.42 -30.61 0.99
N ALA A 166 -9.97 -31.70 1.50
CA ALA A 166 -9.62 -32.24 2.82
C ALA A 166 -8.30 -33.03 2.81
N ASN A 167 -7.93 -33.60 1.66
CA ASN A 167 -6.76 -34.47 1.54
C ASN A 167 -5.61 -33.86 0.71
N ASP A 168 -5.93 -33.00 -0.25
CA ASP A 168 -4.94 -32.51 -1.22
C ASP A 168 -4.46 -31.08 -0.91
N LEU A 169 -5.23 -30.31 -0.12
CA LEU A 169 -4.93 -28.90 0.16
C LEU A 169 -4.52 -28.66 1.60
N TYR A 170 -3.58 -27.74 1.78
CA TYR A 170 -3.16 -27.25 3.08
C TYR A 170 -4.23 -26.36 3.70
N ASP A 171 -4.71 -26.73 4.88
CA ASP A 171 -5.52 -25.91 5.80
C ASP A 171 -6.73 -25.21 5.14
N VAL A 172 -7.55 -26.01 4.42
CA VAL A 172 -8.79 -25.56 3.79
C VAL A 172 -10.00 -26.19 4.45
N ASP A 173 -10.81 -25.37 5.08
CA ASP A 173 -12.07 -25.79 5.68
C ASP A 173 -13.25 -25.60 4.72
N GLU A 174 -14.41 -26.22 5.03
CA GLU A 174 -15.64 -26.08 4.23
C GLU A 174 -16.09 -24.63 4.09
N GLN A 175 -15.89 -23.81 5.11
CA GLN A 175 -16.20 -22.37 5.12
C GLN A 175 -15.34 -21.54 4.18
N ASP A 176 -14.16 -22.04 3.80
CA ASP A 176 -13.23 -21.38 2.87
C ASP A 176 -13.61 -21.65 1.41
N ILE A 177 -14.56 -22.58 1.18
CA ILE A 177 -14.95 -22.97 -0.17
C ILE A 177 -16.11 -22.11 -0.67
N VAL A 178 -15.84 -21.31 -1.71
CA VAL A 178 -16.86 -20.51 -2.39
C VAL A 178 -17.33 -21.21 -3.66
N ALA A 179 -18.61 -21.09 -3.99
CA ALA A 179 -19.21 -21.77 -5.14
C ALA A 179 -18.48 -21.44 -6.46
N SER A 180 -18.04 -20.18 -6.64
CA SER A 180 -17.28 -19.70 -7.80
C SER A 180 -16.39 -18.55 -7.38
N GLY A 181 -15.08 -18.65 -7.60
CA GLY A 181 -14.14 -17.57 -7.29
C GLY A 181 -14.45 -16.28 -8.05
N VAL A 182 -14.85 -16.36 -9.32
CA VAL A 182 -15.21 -15.17 -10.12
C VAL A 182 -16.50 -14.51 -9.59
N ALA A 183 -17.51 -15.30 -9.24
CA ALA A 183 -18.74 -14.76 -8.65
C ALA A 183 -18.48 -14.13 -7.28
N GLU A 184 -17.61 -14.73 -6.48
CA GLU A 184 -17.22 -14.21 -5.17
C GLU A 184 -16.48 -12.87 -5.29
N ILE A 185 -15.55 -12.74 -6.25
CA ILE A 185 -14.89 -11.47 -6.56
C ILE A 185 -15.93 -10.39 -6.90
N ALA A 186 -16.87 -10.68 -7.79
CA ALA A 186 -17.93 -9.73 -8.17
C ALA A 186 -18.80 -9.34 -6.97
N ARG A 187 -19.17 -10.32 -6.11
CA ARG A 187 -19.95 -10.08 -4.90
C ARG A 187 -19.22 -9.18 -3.91
N LEU A 188 -17.94 -9.44 -3.67
CA LEU A 188 -17.10 -8.66 -2.76
C LEU A 188 -16.86 -7.24 -3.29
N GLN A 189 -16.62 -7.08 -4.60
CA GLN A 189 -16.51 -5.75 -5.21
C GLN A 189 -17.79 -4.94 -5.05
N GLY A 190 -18.96 -5.58 -5.17
CA GLY A 190 -20.25 -4.95 -4.84
C GLY A 190 -20.40 -4.51 -3.38
N GLN A 191 -19.57 -5.07 -2.47
CA GLN A 191 -19.50 -4.69 -1.06
C GLN A 191 -18.37 -3.69 -0.74
N GLY A 192 -17.74 -3.12 -1.77
CA GLY A 192 -16.71 -2.10 -1.63
C GLY A 192 -15.28 -2.65 -1.50
N PHE A 193 -15.05 -3.94 -1.79
CA PHE A 193 -13.68 -4.47 -1.83
C PHE A 193 -12.92 -3.95 -3.05
N ALA A 194 -11.73 -3.40 -2.82
CA ALA A 194 -10.77 -3.11 -3.87
C ALA A 194 -10.18 -4.40 -4.45
N TYR A 195 -10.00 -4.46 -5.76
CA TYR A 195 -9.47 -5.64 -6.45
C TYR A 195 -8.00 -5.44 -6.79
N ILE A 196 -7.16 -6.39 -6.37
CA ILE A 196 -5.73 -6.46 -6.70
C ILE A 196 -5.44 -7.79 -7.36
N ARG A 197 -4.80 -7.74 -8.52
CA ARG A 197 -4.18 -8.89 -9.18
C ARG A 197 -2.67 -8.65 -9.19
N PRO A 198 -1.89 -9.35 -8.34
CA PRO A 198 -0.45 -9.20 -8.24
C PRO A 198 0.30 -9.74 -9.46
#